data_cfa03f7d402276a10493491e06f716bf
#
_entry.id   cfa03f7d402276a10493491e06f716bf
#
_cell.length_a   1.000
_cell.length_b   1.000
_cell.length_c   1.000
_cell.angle_alpha   90.00
_cell.angle_beta   90.00
_cell.angle_gamma   90.00
#
_symmetry.space_group_name_H-M   'P 1'
#
loop_
_entity.id
_entity.type
_entity.pdbx_description
1 polymer ?
#
loop_
_entity_poly.entity_id
_entity_poly.type
_entity_poly.pdbx_seq_one_letter_code
_entity_poly.pdbx_strand_id
1 'polypeptide(L)'
;MRKTNTTEIAMAETSETKATSIQTPIEIALKIDENGMTTASQLYSFLELDPSNFSRWCTRNIKNNKFAIENTDYIVFVMKEENSSGGRPKTDYHLTSDFAKKLSMTGNSERHEQARDYFIACEQGLKIATTKLKSQQYNLEPLFDAITTLTQTIASMQQDISSIKELSQKKK
;
A
#
# COMPACT_ATOMS: atom_id res chain seq x y z
N MET A 1 -5.38 13.21 60.84
CA MET A 1 -5.41 13.84 59.51
C MET A 1 -4.30 13.24 58.63
N ARG A 2 -4.64 12.32 57.77
CA ARG A 2 -3.69 11.68 56.85
C ARG A 2 -4.12 12.09 55.45
N LYS A 3 -3.21 12.75 54.72
CA LYS A 3 -3.38 13.13 53.32
C LYS A 3 -2.96 11.93 52.48
N THR A 4 -3.86 11.43 51.68
CA THR A 4 -3.61 10.40 50.68
C THR A 4 -3.15 11.09 49.37
N ASN A 5 -1.90 10.83 48.97
CA ASN A 5 -1.37 11.19 47.69
C ASN A 5 -1.94 10.26 46.62
N THR A 6 -2.77 10.77 45.76
CA THR A 6 -3.18 10.10 44.54
C THR A 6 -2.12 10.36 43.46
N THR A 7 -1.40 9.32 43.10
CA THR A 7 -0.41 9.35 42.01
C THR A 7 -1.18 9.35 40.69
N GLU A 8 -1.13 10.46 40.01
CA GLU A 8 -1.64 10.66 38.65
C GLU A 8 -0.72 9.90 37.68
N ILE A 9 -1.24 8.81 37.13
CA ILE A 9 -0.55 8.07 36.07
C ILE A 9 -0.79 8.87 34.79
N ALA A 10 0.23 9.60 34.36
CA ALA A 10 0.27 10.24 33.05
C ALA A 10 0.23 9.13 31.97
N MET A 11 -0.90 9.03 31.29
CA MET A 11 -1.00 8.26 30.05
C MET A 11 -0.08 8.90 29.01
N ALA A 12 0.96 8.16 28.66
CA ALA A 12 1.81 8.50 27.52
C ALA A 12 0.95 8.47 26.27
N GLU A 13 0.71 9.63 25.69
CA GLU A 13 0.17 9.76 24.33
C GLU A 13 1.17 9.10 23.39
N THR A 14 0.79 7.92 22.90
CA THR A 14 1.44 7.32 21.74
C THR A 14 1.19 8.24 20.56
N SER A 15 2.19 9.02 20.21
CA SER A 15 2.24 9.73 18.94
C SER A 15 2.18 8.67 17.83
N GLU A 16 0.99 8.44 17.30
CA GLU A 16 0.82 7.76 16.02
C GLU A 16 1.66 8.53 15.00
N THR A 17 2.79 7.96 14.64
CA THR A 17 3.55 8.39 13.47
C THR A 17 2.62 8.23 12.29
N LYS A 18 2.04 9.36 11.82
CA LYS A 18 1.29 9.47 10.58
C LYS A 18 2.22 8.93 9.48
N ALA A 19 2.05 7.66 9.14
CA ALA A 19 2.77 7.04 8.05
C ALA A 19 2.45 7.90 6.82
N THR A 20 3.45 8.59 6.30
CA THR A 20 3.35 9.34 5.05
C THR A 20 3.03 8.30 4.00
N SER A 21 1.77 8.18 3.62
CA SER A 21 1.35 7.22 2.61
C SER A 21 2.00 7.62 1.30
N ILE A 22 2.93 6.78 0.84
CA ILE A 22 3.60 6.98 -0.45
C ILE A 22 2.52 6.77 -1.51
N GLN A 23 2.10 7.88 -2.14
CA GLN A 23 1.17 7.81 -3.25
C GLN A 23 1.83 7.15 -4.47
N THR A 24 1.12 6.23 -5.10
CA THR A 24 1.56 5.61 -6.34
C THR A 24 1.41 6.56 -7.52
N PRO A 25 2.16 6.39 -8.63
CA PRO A 25 2.04 7.24 -9.81
C PRO A 25 0.61 7.38 -10.34
N ILE A 26 -0.19 6.32 -10.30
CA ILE A 26 -1.59 6.38 -10.73
C ILE A 26 -2.45 7.19 -9.75
N GLU A 27 -2.19 7.15 -8.46
CA GLU A 27 -2.91 7.94 -7.46
C GLU A 27 -2.63 9.43 -7.62
N ILE A 28 -1.39 9.80 -7.92
CA ILE A 28 -1.02 11.18 -8.24
C ILE A 28 -1.74 11.63 -9.51
N ALA A 29 -1.75 10.82 -10.57
CA ALA A 29 -2.42 11.12 -11.83
C ALA A 29 -3.93 11.30 -11.68
N LEU A 30 -4.57 10.47 -10.84
CA LEU A 30 -5.99 10.51 -10.51
C LEU A 30 -6.33 11.58 -9.45
N LYS A 31 -5.32 12.31 -8.94
CA LYS A 31 -5.47 13.32 -7.87
C LYS A 31 -6.21 12.78 -6.63
N ILE A 32 -5.78 11.61 -6.18
CA ILE A 32 -6.32 11.01 -4.96
C ILE A 32 -5.80 11.80 -3.76
N ASP A 33 -6.69 12.24 -2.90
CA ASP A 33 -6.39 13.02 -1.72
C ASP A 33 -5.89 12.16 -0.54
N GLU A 34 -5.56 12.80 0.59
CA GLU A 34 -5.09 12.13 1.80
C GLU A 34 -6.14 11.16 2.42
N ASN A 35 -7.41 11.34 2.08
CA ASN A 35 -8.51 10.48 2.53
C ASN A 35 -8.74 9.29 1.58
N GLY A 36 -7.91 9.14 0.54
CA GLY A 36 -8.07 8.10 -0.47
C GLY A 36 -9.22 8.38 -1.44
N MET A 37 -9.59 9.65 -1.65
CA MET A 37 -10.71 10.05 -2.48
C MET A 37 -10.27 10.93 -3.66
N THR A 38 -11.05 10.90 -4.73
CA THR A 38 -10.96 11.84 -5.85
C THR A 38 -12.37 12.24 -6.29
N THR A 39 -12.51 13.15 -7.26
CA THR A 39 -13.83 13.47 -7.81
C THR A 39 -14.02 12.88 -9.21
N ALA A 40 -15.27 12.63 -9.58
CA ALA A 40 -15.58 12.17 -10.93
C ALA A 40 -15.14 13.19 -11.99
N SER A 41 -15.22 14.50 -11.70
CA SER A 41 -14.71 15.56 -12.58
C SER A 41 -13.20 15.45 -12.79
N GLN A 42 -12.41 15.17 -11.72
CA GLN A 42 -10.95 15.02 -11.84
C GLN A 42 -10.58 13.78 -12.63
N LEU A 43 -11.23 12.64 -12.34
CA LEU A 43 -11.06 11.41 -13.12
C LEU A 43 -11.44 11.63 -14.60
N TYR A 44 -12.57 12.28 -14.86
CA TYR A 44 -13.05 12.55 -16.21
C TYR A 44 -12.09 13.43 -17.02
N SER A 45 -11.51 14.44 -16.34
CA SER A 45 -10.47 15.31 -16.92
C SER A 45 -9.18 14.53 -17.22
N PHE A 46 -8.76 13.64 -16.31
CA PHE A 46 -7.61 12.75 -16.53
C PHE A 46 -7.81 11.86 -17.77
N LEU A 47 -9.02 11.35 -17.96
CA LEU A 47 -9.37 10.50 -19.10
C LEU A 47 -9.48 11.26 -20.44
N GLU A 48 -9.34 12.59 -20.41
CA GLU A 48 -9.40 13.48 -21.60
C GLU A 48 -10.66 13.27 -22.42
N LEU A 49 -11.80 13.04 -21.77
CA LEU A 49 -13.09 12.84 -22.41
C LEU A 49 -13.80 14.18 -22.67
N ASP A 50 -14.70 14.18 -23.66
CA ASP A 50 -15.45 15.37 -24.04
C ASP A 50 -16.32 15.90 -22.90
N PRO A 51 -16.09 17.15 -22.41
CA PRO A 51 -16.80 17.75 -21.28
C PRO A 51 -18.32 17.74 -21.41
N SER A 52 -18.84 17.81 -22.64
CA SER A 52 -20.30 17.80 -22.92
C SER A 52 -20.97 16.49 -22.52
N ASN A 53 -20.23 15.41 -22.44
CA ASN A 53 -20.73 14.08 -22.12
C ASN A 53 -20.56 13.68 -20.65
N PHE A 54 -20.04 14.55 -19.78
CA PHE A 54 -19.73 14.24 -18.37
C PHE A 54 -20.93 13.67 -17.61
N SER A 55 -22.09 14.32 -17.65
CA SER A 55 -23.29 13.87 -16.94
C SER A 55 -23.77 12.48 -17.41
N ARG A 56 -23.71 12.23 -18.72
CA ARG A 56 -24.06 10.93 -19.28
C ARG A 56 -23.08 9.85 -18.87
N TRP A 57 -21.79 10.20 -18.86
CA TRP A 57 -20.73 9.29 -18.42
C TRP A 57 -20.90 8.92 -16.94
N CYS A 58 -21.13 9.90 -16.06
CA CYS A 58 -21.40 9.64 -14.64
C CYS A 58 -22.62 8.73 -14.43
N THR A 59 -23.71 9.00 -15.15
CA THR A 59 -24.90 8.16 -15.06
C THR A 59 -24.60 6.71 -15.45
N ARG A 60 -23.87 6.53 -16.57
CA ARG A 60 -23.55 5.19 -17.09
C ARG A 60 -22.54 4.43 -16.25
N ASN A 61 -21.46 5.08 -15.83
CA ASN A 61 -20.29 4.40 -15.24
C ASN A 61 -20.30 4.40 -13.71
N ILE A 62 -21.04 5.31 -13.08
CA ILE A 62 -21.14 5.41 -11.62
C ILE A 62 -22.54 4.95 -11.19
N LYS A 63 -23.58 5.70 -11.54
CA LYS A 63 -24.92 5.51 -11.00
C LYS A 63 -25.59 4.19 -11.43
N ASN A 64 -25.45 3.82 -12.71
CA ASN A 64 -25.99 2.59 -13.28
C ASN A 64 -24.98 1.42 -13.29
N ASN A 65 -23.86 1.57 -12.60
CA ASN A 65 -22.86 0.53 -12.49
C ASN A 65 -23.33 -0.53 -11.46
N LYS A 66 -23.55 -1.74 -11.94
CA LYS A 66 -24.03 -2.87 -11.11
C LYS A 66 -23.04 -3.29 -10.01
N PHE A 67 -21.79 -2.88 -10.12
CA PHE A 67 -20.70 -3.24 -9.20
C PHE A 67 -20.29 -2.07 -8.30
N ALA A 68 -20.98 -0.93 -8.38
CA ALA A 68 -20.73 0.23 -7.54
C ALA A 68 -21.82 0.39 -6.48
N ILE A 69 -21.40 0.64 -5.25
CA ILE A 69 -22.28 0.81 -4.11
C ILE A 69 -22.19 2.24 -3.62
N GLU A 70 -23.32 2.94 -3.59
CA GLU A 70 -23.42 4.30 -3.05
C GLU A 70 -23.06 4.30 -1.56
N ASN A 71 -22.39 5.34 -1.10
CA ASN A 71 -21.81 5.50 0.23
C ASN A 71 -20.67 4.51 0.59
N THR A 72 -20.28 3.64 -0.33
CA THR A 72 -19.13 2.74 -0.18
C THR A 72 -18.06 3.04 -1.24
N ASP A 73 -18.41 2.98 -2.52
CA ASP A 73 -17.53 3.24 -3.63
C ASP A 73 -17.56 4.71 -4.08
N TYR A 74 -18.73 5.35 -3.94
CA TYR A 74 -18.91 6.76 -4.29
C TYR A 74 -19.94 7.46 -3.40
N ILE A 75 -19.81 8.79 -3.29
CA ILE A 75 -20.73 9.68 -2.58
C ILE A 75 -21.15 10.78 -3.55
N VAL A 76 -22.46 11.03 -3.64
CA VAL A 76 -23.03 12.10 -4.48
C VAL A 76 -22.94 13.43 -3.75
N PHE A 77 -22.46 14.48 -4.42
CA PHE A 77 -22.53 15.84 -3.89
C PHE A 77 -22.89 16.86 -4.97
N VAL A 78 -23.40 17.99 -4.54
CA VAL A 78 -23.84 19.06 -5.42
C VAL A 78 -22.90 20.25 -5.27
N MET A 79 -22.24 20.65 -6.34
CA MET A 79 -21.45 21.89 -6.39
C MET A 79 -22.40 23.08 -6.46
N LYS A 80 -22.39 23.92 -5.43
CA LYS A 80 -22.98 25.25 -5.50
C LYS A 80 -21.91 26.21 -6.00
N GLU A 81 -22.02 26.66 -7.23
CA GLU A 81 -21.22 27.80 -7.70
C GLU A 81 -21.81 29.06 -7.10
N GLU A 82 -21.07 29.72 -6.19
CA GLU A 82 -21.51 30.94 -5.48
C GLU A 82 -21.77 32.13 -6.38
N ASN A 83 -21.37 32.08 -7.67
CA ASN A 83 -21.44 33.18 -8.62
C ASN A 83 -22.15 32.87 -9.94
N SER A 84 -22.92 31.77 -10.04
CA SER A 84 -23.63 31.47 -11.29
C SER A 84 -25.01 32.15 -11.30
N SER A 85 -25.16 33.14 -12.16
CA SER A 85 -26.42 33.77 -12.53
C SER A 85 -27.36 32.73 -13.17
N GLY A 86 -28.05 31.91 -12.34
CA GLY A 86 -29.21 31.12 -12.77
C GLY A 86 -28.98 29.75 -13.41
N GLY A 87 -27.84 29.08 -13.21
CA GLY A 87 -27.58 27.72 -13.70
C GLY A 87 -28.10 26.63 -12.75
N ARG A 88 -28.47 25.44 -13.34
CA ARG A 88 -28.76 24.24 -12.55
C ARG A 88 -27.51 23.81 -11.78
N PRO A 89 -27.61 23.52 -10.47
CA PRO A 89 -26.47 23.02 -9.69
C PRO A 89 -25.82 21.81 -10.34
N LYS A 90 -24.49 21.82 -10.45
CA LYS A 90 -23.72 20.73 -11.05
C LYS A 90 -23.55 19.59 -10.03
N THR A 91 -24.01 18.40 -10.38
CA THR A 91 -23.79 17.20 -9.56
C THR A 91 -22.44 16.61 -9.88
N ASP A 92 -21.66 16.27 -8.84
CA ASP A 92 -20.40 15.53 -8.95
C ASP A 92 -20.39 14.39 -7.94
N TYR A 93 -19.35 13.56 -7.95
CA TYR A 93 -19.24 12.36 -7.15
C TYR A 93 -17.84 12.28 -6.54
N HIS A 94 -17.77 12.11 -5.22
CA HIS A 94 -16.54 11.65 -4.58
C HIS A 94 -16.41 10.14 -4.84
N LEU A 95 -15.26 9.73 -5.33
CA LEU A 95 -14.94 8.34 -5.66
C LEU A 95 -13.83 7.85 -4.75
N THR A 96 -13.94 6.63 -4.24
CA THR A 96 -12.81 5.99 -3.57
C THR A 96 -11.68 5.74 -4.56
N SER A 97 -10.44 5.67 -4.05
CA SER A 97 -9.24 5.35 -4.83
C SER A 97 -9.44 4.09 -5.68
N ASP A 98 -9.97 3.03 -5.08
CA ASP A 98 -10.16 1.76 -5.77
C ASP A 98 -11.22 1.84 -6.86
N PHE A 99 -12.30 2.55 -6.62
CA PHE A 99 -13.34 2.73 -7.63
C PHE A 99 -12.85 3.62 -8.78
N ALA A 100 -12.11 4.69 -8.49
CA ALA A 100 -11.49 5.53 -9.50
C ALA A 100 -10.49 4.75 -10.37
N LYS A 101 -9.66 3.89 -9.77
CA LYS A 101 -8.76 2.99 -10.48
C LYS A 101 -9.52 2.03 -11.40
N LYS A 102 -10.61 1.41 -10.93
CA LYS A 102 -11.47 0.56 -11.77
C LYS A 102 -12.04 1.32 -12.96
N LEU A 103 -12.57 2.52 -12.73
CA LEU A 103 -13.13 3.36 -13.79
C LEU A 103 -12.06 3.83 -14.78
N SER A 104 -10.83 4.10 -14.33
CA SER A 104 -9.73 4.49 -15.21
C SER A 104 -9.34 3.42 -16.22
N MET A 105 -9.65 2.15 -15.94
CA MET A 105 -9.41 1.03 -16.87
C MET A 105 -10.62 0.73 -17.78
N THR A 106 -11.79 1.31 -17.50
CA THR A 106 -13.05 0.98 -18.15
C THR A 106 -13.34 1.94 -19.29
N GLY A 107 -12.92 1.62 -20.49
CA GLY A 107 -13.17 2.44 -21.69
C GLY A 107 -12.13 2.23 -22.77
N ASN A 108 -12.21 3.04 -23.84
CA ASN A 108 -11.42 2.84 -25.05
C ASN A 108 -10.61 4.09 -25.47
N SER A 109 -10.46 5.10 -24.59
CA SER A 109 -9.55 6.21 -24.88
C SER A 109 -8.11 5.81 -24.60
N GLU A 110 -7.17 6.58 -25.15
CA GLU A 110 -5.73 6.38 -24.94
C GLU A 110 -5.37 6.39 -23.43
N ARG A 111 -6.00 7.26 -22.65
CA ARG A 111 -5.79 7.32 -21.20
C ARG A 111 -6.23 6.05 -20.45
N HIS A 112 -7.30 5.42 -20.93
CA HIS A 112 -7.72 4.13 -20.38
C HIS A 112 -6.69 3.03 -20.68
N GLU A 113 -6.08 3.05 -21.90
CA GLU A 113 -5.02 2.11 -22.26
C GLU A 113 -3.77 2.32 -21.40
N GLN A 114 -3.33 3.56 -21.24
CA GLN A 114 -2.20 3.91 -20.36
C GLN A 114 -2.43 3.45 -18.92
N ALA A 115 -3.66 3.56 -18.41
CA ALA A 115 -4.00 3.05 -17.08
C ALA A 115 -3.89 1.52 -17.01
N ARG A 116 -4.36 0.80 -18.03
CA ARG A 116 -4.22 -0.67 -18.10
C ARG A 116 -2.75 -1.11 -18.17
N ASP A 117 -1.96 -0.45 -19.02
CA ASP A 117 -0.52 -0.73 -19.15
C ASP A 117 0.22 -0.51 -17.82
N TYR A 118 -0.14 0.54 -17.08
CA TYR A 118 0.40 0.79 -15.75
C TYR A 118 0.14 -0.40 -14.80
N PHE A 119 -1.08 -0.92 -14.75
CA PHE A 119 -1.41 -2.04 -13.86
C PHE A 119 -0.73 -3.35 -14.30
N ILE A 120 -0.57 -3.56 -15.62
CA ILE A 120 0.21 -4.70 -16.14
C ILE A 120 1.68 -4.59 -15.70
N ALA A 121 2.26 -3.39 -15.81
CA ALA A 121 3.63 -3.15 -15.37
C ALA A 121 3.80 -3.35 -13.85
N CYS A 122 2.81 -2.94 -13.04
CA CYS A 122 2.80 -3.21 -11.60
C CYS A 122 2.78 -4.71 -11.29
N GLU A 123 1.97 -5.49 -11.99
CA GLU A 123 1.90 -6.94 -11.83
C GLU A 123 3.23 -7.62 -12.20
N GLN A 124 3.86 -7.20 -13.31
CA GLN A 124 5.18 -7.68 -13.70
C GLN A 124 6.25 -7.33 -12.66
N GLY A 125 6.24 -6.11 -12.16
CA GLY A 125 7.13 -5.67 -11.09
C GLY A 125 6.98 -6.51 -9.81
N LEU A 126 5.75 -6.82 -9.43
CA LEU A 126 5.44 -7.69 -8.29
C LEU A 126 5.97 -9.11 -8.49
N LYS A 127 5.83 -9.69 -9.70
CA LYS A 127 6.39 -11.01 -10.04
C LYS A 127 7.91 -11.03 -9.89
N ILE A 128 8.60 -10.00 -10.40
CA ILE A 128 10.05 -9.87 -10.29
C ILE A 128 10.47 -9.77 -8.82
N ALA A 129 9.80 -8.91 -8.04
CA ALA A 129 10.09 -8.73 -6.62
C ALA A 129 9.89 -10.03 -5.83
N THR A 130 8.80 -10.74 -6.09
CA THR A 130 8.50 -12.02 -5.45
C THR A 130 9.55 -13.09 -5.79
N THR A 131 10.00 -13.15 -7.05
CA THR A 131 11.04 -14.08 -7.48
C THR A 131 12.38 -13.77 -6.79
N LYS A 132 12.75 -12.48 -6.70
CA LYS A 132 13.96 -12.06 -5.98
C LYS A 132 13.92 -12.42 -4.50
N LEU A 133 12.79 -12.19 -3.84
CA LEU A 133 12.62 -12.56 -2.43
C LEU A 133 12.75 -14.06 -2.22
N LYS A 134 12.15 -14.88 -3.08
CA LYS A 134 12.31 -16.33 -3.03
C LYS A 134 13.77 -16.77 -3.24
N SER A 135 14.48 -16.18 -4.19
CA SER A 135 15.89 -16.51 -4.42
C SER A 135 16.80 -16.11 -3.26
N GLN A 136 16.49 -15.02 -2.54
CA GLN A 136 17.22 -14.63 -1.34
C GLN A 136 16.95 -15.56 -0.15
N GLN A 137 15.74 -16.10 -0.03
CA GLN A 137 15.37 -17.03 1.02
C GLN A 137 16.11 -18.38 0.89
N TYR A 138 16.45 -18.79 -0.34
CA TYR A 138 17.23 -20.01 -0.59
C TYR A 138 18.75 -19.85 -0.40
N ASN A 139 19.24 -18.64 -0.13
CA ASN A 139 20.68 -18.39 0.04
C ASN A 139 21.12 -18.51 1.51
N LEU A 140 20.36 -19.24 2.34
CA LEU A 140 20.74 -19.60 3.71
C LEU A 140 21.62 -20.86 3.77
N GLU A 141 21.67 -21.64 2.70
CA GLU A 141 22.50 -22.85 2.60
C GLU A 141 23.99 -22.60 3.00
N PRO A 142 24.69 -21.57 2.45
CA PRO A 142 26.05 -21.29 2.84
C PRO A 142 26.22 -20.96 4.32
N LEU A 143 25.20 -20.38 4.95
CA LEU A 143 25.21 -20.07 6.38
C LEU A 143 25.05 -21.35 7.21
N PHE A 144 24.18 -22.26 6.81
CA PHE A 144 24.04 -23.56 7.46
C PHE A 144 25.30 -24.41 7.32
N ASP A 145 25.95 -24.40 6.15
CA ASP A 145 27.23 -25.09 5.92
C ASP A 145 28.33 -24.53 6.80
N ALA A 146 28.42 -23.21 6.91
CA ALA A 146 29.41 -22.56 7.79
C ALA A 146 29.18 -22.91 9.28
N ILE A 147 27.93 -22.89 9.74
CA ILE A 147 27.57 -23.28 11.10
C ILE A 147 27.90 -24.74 11.35
N THR A 148 27.61 -25.61 10.42
CA THR A 148 27.92 -27.07 10.52
C THR A 148 29.43 -27.28 10.62
N THR A 149 30.21 -26.60 9.79
CA THR A 149 31.69 -26.66 9.81
C THR A 149 32.25 -26.15 11.12
N LEU A 150 31.75 -25.03 11.64
CA LEU A 150 32.17 -24.48 12.93
C LEU A 150 31.84 -25.46 14.08
N THR A 151 30.67 -26.06 14.06
CA THR A 151 30.24 -27.04 15.06
C THR A 151 31.17 -28.27 15.09
N GLN A 152 31.53 -28.80 13.92
CA GLN A 152 32.48 -29.90 13.77
C GLN A 152 33.88 -29.52 14.28
N THR A 153 34.35 -28.33 13.96
CA THR A 153 35.66 -27.83 14.44
C THR A 153 35.68 -27.72 15.94
N ILE A 154 34.61 -27.18 16.55
CA ILE A 154 34.49 -27.09 18.01
C ILE A 154 34.49 -28.47 18.65
N ALA A 155 33.80 -29.46 18.08
CA ALA A 155 33.78 -30.81 18.59
C ALA A 155 35.16 -31.48 18.54
N SER A 156 35.93 -31.29 17.44
CA SER A 156 37.29 -31.80 17.34
C SER A 156 38.25 -31.14 18.37
N MET A 157 38.14 -29.84 18.56
CA MET A 157 38.93 -29.11 19.58
C MET A 157 38.61 -29.58 21.02
N GLN A 158 37.37 -29.89 21.31
CA GLN A 158 36.94 -30.45 22.62
C GLN A 158 37.57 -31.83 22.83
N GLN A 159 37.65 -32.65 21.81
CA GLN A 159 38.28 -33.96 21.88
C GLN A 159 39.80 -33.85 22.11
N ASP A 160 40.47 -32.92 21.41
CA ASP A 160 41.90 -32.67 21.63
C ASP A 160 42.19 -32.18 23.04
N ILE A 161 41.40 -31.27 23.57
CA ILE A 161 41.52 -30.78 24.95
C ILE A 161 41.35 -31.92 25.96
N SER A 162 40.40 -32.83 25.74
CA SER A 162 40.21 -33.99 26.58
C SER A 162 41.41 -34.93 26.58
N SER A 163 41.97 -35.18 25.39
CA SER A 163 43.19 -36.00 25.24
C SER A 163 44.40 -35.40 25.93
N ILE A 164 44.60 -34.09 25.84
CA ILE A 164 45.70 -33.37 26.52
C ILE A 164 45.51 -33.44 28.04
N LYS A 165 44.27 -33.34 28.54
CA LYS A 165 43.95 -33.43 29.95
C LYS A 165 44.27 -34.80 30.55
N GLU A 166 43.96 -35.88 29.79
CA GLU A 166 44.32 -37.26 30.18
C GLU A 166 45.85 -37.49 30.20
N LEU A 167 46.60 -36.97 29.21
CA LEU A 167 48.05 -37.07 29.19
C LEU A 167 48.72 -36.31 30.31
N SER A 168 48.15 -35.17 30.75
CA SER A 168 48.67 -34.39 31.88
C SER A 168 48.45 -35.06 33.22
N GLN A 169 47.40 -35.89 33.38
CA GLN A 169 47.11 -36.65 34.61
C GLN A 169 47.98 -37.91 34.74
N LYS A 170 48.42 -38.51 33.62
CA LYS A 170 49.31 -39.69 33.61
C LYS A 170 50.80 -39.35 33.92
N LYS A 171 51.18 -38.08 33.97
CA LYS A 171 52.54 -37.60 34.32
C LYS A 171 52.71 -37.22 35.79
N LYS A 172 51.71 -37.34 36.60
CA LYS A 172 51.77 -37.22 38.07
C LYS A 172 51.78 -38.58 38.74
#